data_51ad8408a19b0675d1a71aadf5e5bbe4
#
_entry.id   51ad8408a19b0675d1a71aadf5e5bbe4
#
_cell.length_a   1.000
_cell.length_b   1.000
_cell.length_c   1.000
_cell.angle_alpha   90.00
_cell.angle_beta   90.00
_cell.angle_gamma   90.00
#
_symmetry.space_group_name_H-M   'P 1'
#
loop_
_entity.id
_entity.type
_entity.pdbx_description
1 polymer ?
#
loop_
_entity_poly.entity_id
_entity_poly.type
_entity_poly.pdbx_seq_one_letter_code
_entity_poly.pdbx_strand_id
1 'polypeptide(L)'
;DSLTVDLRDVEVGYILDLVNFHSVEFSGKASGRARASQLFDGFKANADLTVDEFKFERGRMGVLHAKANWNHEAEQIDIHAVANDGPEAKTYVDGYVSPVHNTIDLGIHADGTSIEFMHNFTNSFLSSITGHGEGLARLSGTLDNINLTGKLGVDGEATVTPLNTTYKLVRDTVVMIPDEIELKDMRIVDALGNEGTLSGGIHHEHLTNLSFDLHV
;
A
#
# COMPACT_ATOMS: atom_id res chain seq x y z
N ASP A 1 -21.09 13.56 27.05
CA ASP A 1 -21.67 13.15 25.79
C ASP A 1 -20.69 12.21 25.06
N SER A 2 -21.18 11.04 24.67
CA SER A 2 -20.40 10.06 23.91
C SER A 2 -21.26 9.40 22.83
N LEU A 3 -20.68 9.14 21.68
CA LEU A 3 -21.27 8.41 20.58
C LEU A 3 -20.46 7.15 20.35
N THR A 4 -21.11 6.01 20.22
CA THR A 4 -20.50 4.74 19.82
C THR A 4 -21.17 4.24 18.56
N VAL A 5 -20.38 3.87 17.58
CA VAL A 5 -20.83 3.30 16.30
C VAL A 5 -20.21 1.91 16.15
N ASP A 6 -21.04 0.92 16.00
CA ASP A 6 -20.64 -0.44 15.65
C ASP A 6 -20.77 -0.61 14.13
N LEU A 7 -19.64 -0.86 13.47
CA LEU A 7 -19.57 -1.12 12.04
C LEU A 7 -19.64 -2.62 11.77
N ARG A 8 -20.34 -3.01 10.71
CA ARG A 8 -20.43 -4.39 10.24
C ARG A 8 -20.37 -4.44 8.72
N ASP A 9 -19.35 -5.09 8.20
CA ASP A 9 -19.14 -5.31 6.76
C ASP A 9 -19.25 -4.04 5.90
N VAL A 10 -18.75 -2.91 6.42
CA VAL A 10 -18.76 -1.62 5.72
C VAL A 10 -17.60 -1.57 4.73
N GLU A 11 -17.88 -1.25 3.48
CA GLU A 11 -16.82 -1.08 2.46
C GLU A 11 -15.82 0.03 2.89
N VAL A 12 -14.53 -0.29 2.84
CA VAL A 12 -13.45 0.63 3.23
C VAL A 12 -13.53 1.95 2.47
N GLY A 13 -13.92 1.93 1.19
CA GLY A 13 -14.11 3.12 0.37
C GLY A 13 -15.02 4.17 1.03
N TYR A 14 -16.13 3.75 1.65
CA TYR A 14 -17.02 4.69 2.36
C TYR A 14 -16.36 5.34 3.57
N ILE A 15 -15.46 4.63 4.26
CA ILE A 15 -14.72 5.20 5.39
C ILE A 15 -13.70 6.23 4.88
N LEU A 16 -13.03 5.95 3.77
CA LEU A 16 -12.04 6.84 3.16
C LEU A 16 -12.69 8.10 2.56
N ASP A 17 -13.91 7.99 2.04
CA ASP A 17 -14.71 9.14 1.58
C ASP A 17 -14.94 10.17 2.68
N LEU A 18 -15.07 9.73 3.95
CA LEU A 18 -15.24 10.65 5.10
C LEU A 18 -14.03 11.54 5.35
N VAL A 19 -12.84 11.10 4.93
CA VAL A 19 -11.60 11.87 5.06
C VAL A 19 -11.11 12.43 3.72
N ASN A 20 -11.94 12.31 2.67
CA ASN A 20 -11.66 12.75 1.30
C ASN A 20 -10.35 12.20 0.73
N PHE A 21 -10.12 10.89 0.95
CA PHE A 21 -8.92 10.19 0.50
C PHE A 21 -9.21 9.35 -0.74
N HIS A 22 -8.63 9.73 -1.89
CA HIS A 22 -8.89 9.11 -3.19
C HIS A 22 -7.62 8.87 -4.03
N SER A 23 -6.44 9.15 -3.49
CA SER A 23 -5.18 9.07 -4.23
C SER A 23 -4.77 7.65 -4.60
N VAL A 24 -5.15 6.68 -3.78
CA VAL A 24 -4.92 5.24 -4.02
C VAL A 24 -6.15 4.44 -3.61
N GLU A 25 -6.28 3.24 -4.18
CA GLU A 25 -7.41 2.36 -3.90
C GLU A 25 -7.10 1.43 -2.71
N PHE A 26 -7.90 1.56 -1.65
CA PHE A 26 -8.00 0.55 -0.60
C PHE A 26 -9.39 -0.05 -0.63
N SER A 27 -9.49 -1.37 -0.49
CA SER A 27 -10.77 -2.07 -0.47
C SER A 27 -10.80 -3.16 0.59
N GLY A 28 -11.99 -3.66 0.88
CA GLY A 28 -12.27 -4.67 1.89
C GLY A 28 -13.48 -4.30 2.74
N LYS A 29 -13.86 -5.19 3.64
CA LYS A 29 -15.04 -5.04 4.51
C LYS A 29 -14.61 -4.78 5.95
N ALA A 30 -14.87 -3.58 6.43
CA ALA A 30 -14.51 -3.14 7.77
C ALA A 30 -15.62 -3.48 8.77
N SER A 31 -15.23 -4.10 9.87
CA SER A 31 -16.08 -4.35 11.03
C SER A 31 -15.33 -3.93 12.30
N GLY A 32 -16.06 -3.46 13.31
CA GLY A 32 -15.46 -3.04 14.57
C GLY A 32 -16.24 -1.90 15.21
N ARG A 33 -15.55 -1.14 16.05
CA ARG A 33 -16.17 -0.09 16.86
C ARG A 33 -15.41 1.22 16.76
N ALA A 34 -16.16 2.29 16.55
CA ALA A 34 -15.69 3.66 16.67
C ALA A 34 -16.39 4.36 17.83
N ARG A 35 -15.67 5.17 18.57
CA ARG A 35 -16.19 5.97 19.68
C ARG A 35 -15.75 7.41 19.58
N ALA A 36 -16.65 8.32 19.82
CA ALA A 36 -16.38 9.73 19.95
C ALA A 36 -16.94 10.23 21.28
N SER A 37 -16.22 11.11 21.96
CA SER A 37 -16.61 11.70 23.23
C SER A 37 -16.11 13.14 23.34
N GLN A 38 -16.66 13.89 24.30
CA GLN A 38 -16.32 15.29 24.53
C GLN A 38 -16.53 16.15 23.27
N LEU A 39 -17.68 15.97 22.60
CA LEU A 39 -17.99 16.54 21.28
C LEU A 39 -17.88 18.07 21.21
N PHE A 40 -17.93 18.78 22.34
CA PHE A 40 -17.94 20.25 22.40
C PHE A 40 -16.71 20.86 23.06
N ASP A 41 -15.89 20.04 23.75
CA ASP A 41 -14.67 20.51 24.42
C ASP A 41 -13.70 19.36 24.59
N GLY A 42 -12.54 19.45 23.93
CA GLY A 42 -11.51 18.42 23.96
C GLY A 42 -11.90 17.13 23.23
N PHE A 43 -12.49 17.23 22.04
CA PHE A 43 -12.94 16.11 21.21
C PHE A 43 -11.95 14.93 21.22
N LYS A 44 -12.48 13.75 21.52
CA LYS A 44 -11.74 12.48 21.51
C LYS A 44 -12.46 11.49 20.62
N ALA A 45 -11.73 10.85 19.74
CA ALA A 45 -12.26 9.75 18.93
C ALA A 45 -11.23 8.63 18.82
N ASN A 46 -11.73 7.40 18.79
CA ASN A 46 -10.93 6.21 18.50
C ASN A 46 -11.75 5.19 17.72
N ALA A 47 -11.05 4.36 16.98
CA ALA A 47 -11.63 3.22 16.29
C ALA A 47 -10.72 2.00 16.41
N ASP A 48 -11.33 0.83 16.51
CA ASP A 48 -10.68 -0.48 16.47
C ASP A 48 -11.43 -1.30 15.44
N LEU A 49 -10.75 -1.55 14.30
CA LEU A 49 -11.36 -2.11 13.11
C LEU A 49 -10.60 -3.35 12.64
N THR A 50 -11.36 -4.32 12.15
CA THR A 50 -10.86 -5.43 11.35
C THR A 50 -11.39 -5.27 9.93
N VAL A 51 -10.53 -5.37 8.94
CA VAL A 51 -10.92 -5.33 7.53
C VAL A 51 -10.64 -6.68 6.90
N ASP A 52 -11.69 -7.40 6.57
CA ASP A 52 -11.60 -8.66 5.84
C ASP A 52 -11.40 -8.39 4.34
N GLU A 53 -10.70 -9.31 3.67
CA GLU A 53 -10.37 -9.21 2.24
C GLU A 53 -9.69 -7.87 1.88
N PHE A 54 -8.82 -7.38 2.78
CA PHE A 54 -8.12 -6.12 2.58
C PHE A 54 -7.21 -6.17 1.36
N LYS A 55 -7.32 -5.15 0.52
CA LYS A 55 -6.51 -4.97 -0.70
C LYS A 55 -5.97 -3.55 -0.78
N PHE A 56 -4.77 -3.43 -1.32
CA PHE A 56 -4.16 -2.18 -1.76
C PHE A 56 -3.96 -2.25 -3.27
N GLU A 57 -4.49 -1.26 -4.01
CA GLU A 57 -4.41 -1.22 -5.48
C GLU A 57 -4.77 -2.57 -6.13
N ARG A 58 -5.84 -3.21 -5.63
CA ARG A 58 -6.33 -4.53 -6.02
C ARG A 58 -5.44 -5.72 -5.64
N GLY A 59 -4.22 -5.47 -5.17
CA GLY A 59 -3.34 -6.50 -4.63
C GLY A 59 -3.81 -6.99 -3.26
N ARG A 60 -3.81 -8.29 -3.07
CA ARG A 60 -4.25 -8.94 -1.84
C ARG A 60 -3.27 -8.66 -0.70
N MET A 61 -3.82 -8.26 0.46
CA MET A 61 -3.06 -7.97 1.68
C MET A 61 -3.57 -8.79 2.89
N GLY A 62 -4.62 -9.58 2.71
CA GLY A 62 -5.18 -10.46 3.74
C GLY A 62 -6.17 -9.76 4.67
N VAL A 63 -6.00 -9.89 5.97
CA VAL A 63 -6.85 -9.27 7.00
C VAL A 63 -6.10 -8.15 7.67
N LEU A 64 -6.67 -6.95 7.66
CA LEU A 64 -6.12 -5.78 8.34
C LEU A 64 -6.75 -5.61 9.71
N HIS A 65 -5.93 -5.43 10.76
CA HIS A 65 -6.33 -4.94 12.06
C HIS A 65 -5.79 -3.52 12.22
N ALA A 66 -6.69 -2.55 12.41
CA ALA A 66 -6.33 -1.14 12.47
C ALA A 66 -6.89 -0.48 13.73
N LYS A 67 -6.04 0.29 14.40
CA LYS A 67 -6.41 1.22 15.47
C LYS A 67 -6.16 2.64 14.99
N ALA A 68 -7.15 3.48 15.17
CA ALA A 68 -7.10 4.89 14.83
C ALA A 68 -7.48 5.72 16.06
N ASN A 69 -6.74 6.78 16.32
CA ASN A 69 -6.99 7.68 17.46
C ASN A 69 -6.86 9.12 17.00
N TRP A 70 -7.86 9.94 17.32
CA TRP A 70 -7.80 11.37 17.08
C TRP A 70 -6.81 12.04 18.05
N ASN A 71 -5.83 12.70 17.47
CA ASN A 71 -4.86 13.52 18.18
C ASN A 71 -5.29 14.98 18.05
N HIS A 72 -5.82 15.54 19.14
CA HIS A 72 -6.37 16.89 19.14
C HIS A 72 -5.31 17.99 18.97
N GLU A 73 -4.11 17.78 19.52
CA GLU A 73 -3.04 18.78 19.46
C GLU A 73 -2.45 18.87 18.04
N ALA A 74 -2.32 17.74 17.35
CA ALA A 74 -1.79 17.65 16.01
C ALA A 74 -2.87 17.71 14.92
N GLU A 75 -4.15 17.73 15.30
CA GLU A 75 -5.31 17.73 14.40
C GLU A 75 -5.24 16.61 13.33
N GLN A 76 -4.90 15.41 13.80
CA GLN A 76 -4.68 14.25 12.93
C GLN A 76 -5.28 12.98 13.54
N ILE A 77 -5.43 11.97 12.70
CA ILE A 77 -5.79 10.62 13.10
C ILE A 77 -4.51 9.79 13.11
N ASP A 78 -4.01 9.43 14.29
CA ASP A 78 -2.90 8.51 14.44
C ASP A 78 -3.37 7.09 14.13
N ILE A 79 -2.61 6.37 13.30
CA ILE A 79 -2.95 5.05 12.78
C ILE A 79 -1.85 4.06 13.15
N HIS A 80 -2.29 2.91 13.67
CA HIS A 80 -1.47 1.73 13.84
C HIS A 80 -2.21 0.52 13.29
N ALA A 81 -1.64 -0.15 12.31
CA ALA A 81 -2.31 -1.25 11.64
C ALA A 81 -1.34 -2.38 11.26
N VAL A 82 -1.89 -3.59 11.18
CA VAL A 82 -1.17 -4.78 10.71
C VAL A 82 -2.09 -5.52 9.73
N ALA A 83 -1.65 -5.66 8.50
CA ALA A 83 -2.25 -6.58 7.53
C ALA A 83 -1.55 -7.93 7.60
N ASN A 84 -2.31 -9.00 7.61
CA ASN A 84 -1.82 -10.38 7.76
C ASN A 84 -2.44 -11.27 6.68
N ASP A 85 -1.61 -11.76 5.77
CA ASP A 85 -1.99 -12.71 4.71
C ASP A 85 -1.31 -14.07 4.91
N GLY A 86 -1.53 -14.63 6.08
CA GLY A 86 -0.96 -15.89 6.50
C GLY A 86 0.27 -15.74 7.42
N PRO A 87 0.95 -16.85 7.76
CA PRO A 87 1.99 -16.85 8.79
C PRO A 87 3.27 -16.12 8.38
N GLU A 88 3.52 -15.99 7.08
CA GLU A 88 4.78 -15.44 6.53
C GLU A 88 4.60 -14.12 5.77
N ALA A 89 3.40 -13.54 5.80
CA ALA A 89 3.10 -12.31 5.07
C ALA A 89 2.44 -11.28 5.98
N LYS A 90 3.21 -10.33 6.46
CA LYS A 90 2.76 -9.25 7.34
C LYS A 90 3.19 -7.89 6.83
N THR A 91 2.28 -6.94 6.91
CA THR A 91 2.54 -5.54 6.60
C THR A 91 2.14 -4.69 7.79
N TYR A 92 3.11 -4.02 8.39
CA TYR A 92 2.89 -3.10 9.50
C TYR A 92 2.80 -1.68 8.96
N VAL A 93 1.84 -0.92 9.46
CA VAL A 93 1.60 0.47 9.06
C VAL A 93 1.46 1.32 10.31
N ASP A 94 2.29 2.35 10.41
CA ASP A 94 2.29 3.31 11.50
C ASP A 94 2.41 4.74 10.96
N GLY A 95 1.63 5.65 11.48
CA GLY A 95 1.70 7.05 11.11
C GLY A 95 0.39 7.78 11.33
N TYR A 96 0.07 8.70 10.43
CA TYR A 96 -1.13 9.52 10.58
C TYR A 96 -1.75 9.96 9.26
N VAL A 97 -3.02 10.35 9.37
CA VAL A 97 -3.77 11.07 8.33
C VAL A 97 -4.38 12.31 8.98
N SER A 98 -4.17 13.49 8.39
CA SER A 98 -4.81 14.73 8.83
C SER A 98 -5.76 15.27 7.75
N PRO A 99 -7.07 15.09 7.92
CA PRO A 99 -8.04 15.75 7.05
C PRO A 99 -8.02 17.28 7.18
N VAL A 100 -7.63 17.80 8.36
CA VAL A 100 -7.57 19.23 8.64
C VAL A 100 -6.42 19.90 7.88
N HIS A 101 -5.25 19.28 7.88
CA HIS A 101 -4.08 19.80 7.21
C HIS A 101 -3.89 19.23 5.80
N ASN A 102 -4.81 18.38 5.33
CA ASN A 102 -4.74 17.70 4.04
C ASN A 102 -3.41 16.95 3.86
N THR A 103 -2.96 16.21 4.88
CA THR A 103 -1.69 15.48 4.87
C THR A 103 -1.84 14.02 5.28
N ILE A 104 -0.92 13.19 4.78
CA ILE A 104 -0.76 11.79 5.14
C ILE A 104 0.72 11.48 5.29
N ASP A 105 1.06 10.66 6.27
CA ASP A 105 2.41 10.13 6.48
C ASP A 105 2.32 8.78 7.18
N LEU A 106 2.48 7.72 6.40
CA LEU A 106 2.40 6.34 6.86
C LEU A 106 3.72 5.63 6.57
N GLY A 107 4.41 5.21 7.62
CA GLY A 107 5.54 4.27 7.55
C GLY A 107 5.02 2.84 7.36
N ILE A 108 5.61 2.12 6.43
CA ILE A 108 5.25 0.75 6.07
C ILE A 108 6.46 -0.15 6.27
N HIS A 109 6.29 -1.19 7.07
CA HIS A 109 7.26 -2.27 7.19
C HIS A 109 6.67 -3.52 6.55
N ALA A 110 7.22 -3.91 5.41
CA ALA A 110 6.88 -5.11 4.68
C ALA A 110 7.71 -6.30 5.21
N ASP A 111 7.03 -7.37 5.59
CA ASP A 111 7.62 -8.64 6.03
C ASP A 111 6.89 -9.76 5.26
N GLY A 112 7.37 -10.06 4.06
CA GLY A 112 6.71 -10.95 3.11
C GLY A 112 5.44 -10.37 2.48
N THR A 113 5.33 -9.06 2.36
CA THR A 113 4.16 -8.39 1.77
C THR A 113 3.99 -8.77 0.30
N SER A 114 2.77 -9.13 -0.13
CA SER A 114 2.46 -9.39 -1.53
C SER A 114 2.75 -8.17 -2.41
N ILE A 115 3.39 -8.41 -3.57
CA ILE A 115 3.67 -7.38 -4.58
C ILE A 115 2.61 -7.36 -5.70
N GLU A 116 1.53 -8.10 -5.58
CA GLU A 116 0.46 -8.17 -6.60
C GLU A 116 -0.15 -6.80 -6.92
N PHE A 117 -0.14 -5.86 -5.96
CA PHE A 117 -0.61 -4.49 -6.18
C PHE A 117 0.11 -3.79 -7.34
N MET A 118 1.35 -4.18 -7.63
CA MET A 118 2.12 -3.66 -8.76
C MET A 118 1.45 -3.93 -10.11
N HIS A 119 0.63 -4.99 -10.21
CA HIS A 119 -0.09 -5.28 -11.45
C HIS A 119 -1.03 -4.13 -11.86
N ASN A 120 -1.62 -3.42 -10.91
CA ASN A 120 -2.49 -2.29 -11.22
C ASN A 120 -1.74 -1.15 -11.93
N PHE A 121 -0.44 -1.01 -11.65
CA PHE A 121 0.44 -0.01 -12.28
C PHE A 121 1.13 -0.51 -13.56
N THR A 122 1.28 -1.83 -13.73
CA THR A 122 2.09 -2.42 -14.80
C THR A 122 1.26 -3.20 -15.84
N ASN A 123 -0.06 -3.19 -15.74
CA ASN A 123 -0.97 -3.99 -16.57
C ASN A 123 -0.88 -3.71 -18.08
N SER A 124 -0.31 -2.57 -18.48
CA SER A 124 -0.06 -2.24 -19.90
C SER A 124 1.02 -3.12 -20.54
N PHE A 125 1.92 -3.69 -19.75
CA PHE A 125 3.02 -4.53 -20.27
C PHE A 125 3.24 -5.83 -19.49
N LEU A 126 2.72 -5.97 -18.27
CA LEU A 126 2.69 -7.24 -17.52
C LEU A 126 1.28 -7.81 -17.49
N SER A 127 1.13 -9.06 -17.87
CA SER A 127 -0.14 -9.78 -17.73
C SER A 127 -0.32 -10.38 -16.33
N SER A 128 0.78 -10.59 -15.60
CA SER A 128 0.76 -10.99 -14.20
C SER A 128 2.03 -10.57 -13.48
N ILE A 129 1.92 -10.34 -12.18
CA ILE A 129 3.03 -10.21 -11.24
C ILE A 129 2.62 -10.82 -9.93
N THR A 130 3.44 -11.69 -9.37
CA THR A 130 3.25 -12.34 -8.07
C THR A 130 4.57 -12.38 -7.32
N GLY A 131 4.52 -12.51 -6.01
CA GLY A 131 5.70 -12.58 -5.17
C GLY A 131 5.57 -11.75 -3.91
N HIS A 132 6.69 -11.54 -3.25
CA HIS A 132 6.75 -10.92 -1.93
C HIS A 132 7.84 -9.86 -1.85
N GLY A 133 7.62 -8.88 -1.00
CA GLY A 133 8.56 -7.81 -0.69
C GLY A 133 8.88 -7.72 0.79
N GLU A 134 10.13 -7.44 1.12
CA GLU A 134 10.60 -7.17 2.47
C GLU A 134 11.36 -5.86 2.52
N GLY A 135 11.09 -5.03 3.51
CA GLY A 135 11.79 -3.77 3.70
C GLY A 135 10.92 -2.65 4.23
N LEU A 136 11.35 -1.43 4.01
CA LEU A 136 10.68 -0.24 4.51
C LEU A 136 10.23 0.64 3.35
N ALA A 137 8.99 1.10 3.46
CA ALA A 137 8.40 2.08 2.56
C ALA A 137 7.69 3.18 3.35
N ARG A 138 7.39 4.28 2.70
CA ARG A 138 6.64 5.41 3.27
C ARG A 138 5.67 5.95 2.24
N LEU A 139 4.42 6.07 2.65
CA LEU A 139 3.36 6.71 1.89
C LEU A 139 3.14 8.10 2.49
N SER A 140 3.44 9.16 1.76
CA SER A 140 3.39 10.52 2.31
C SER A 140 3.02 11.56 1.27
N GLY A 141 2.52 12.71 1.72
CA GLY A 141 2.14 13.83 0.88
C GLY A 141 0.82 14.47 1.30
N THR A 142 0.07 14.95 0.33
CA THR A 142 -1.32 15.40 0.55
C THR A 142 -2.30 14.27 0.27
N LEU A 143 -3.55 14.39 0.75
CA LEU A 143 -4.58 13.37 0.53
C LEU A 143 -4.95 13.20 -0.96
N ASP A 144 -4.64 14.21 -1.79
CA ASP A 144 -4.88 14.20 -3.24
C ASP A 144 -3.65 13.76 -4.04
N ASN A 145 -2.45 13.95 -3.49
CA ASN A 145 -1.19 13.67 -4.16
C ASN A 145 -0.21 13.03 -3.19
N ILE A 146 -0.07 11.72 -3.28
CA ILE A 146 0.83 10.96 -2.42
C ILE A 146 2.03 10.43 -3.20
N ASN A 147 3.14 10.27 -2.46
CA ASN A 147 4.35 9.61 -2.92
C ASN A 147 4.55 8.32 -2.14
N LEU A 148 5.00 7.28 -2.84
CA LEU A 148 5.49 6.05 -2.24
C LEU A 148 7.02 6.05 -2.38
N THR A 149 7.72 6.03 -1.26
CA THR A 149 9.18 6.00 -1.23
C THR A 149 9.69 4.85 -0.37
N GLY A 150 10.92 4.41 -0.60
CA GLY A 150 11.51 3.35 0.22
C GLY A 150 12.38 2.38 -0.55
N LYS A 151 12.69 1.26 0.11
CA LYS A 151 13.48 0.16 -0.47
C LYS A 151 12.86 -1.17 -0.06
N LEU A 152 12.61 -2.02 -1.04
CA LEU A 152 12.11 -3.37 -0.84
C LEU A 152 13.01 -4.38 -1.54
N GLY A 153 13.41 -5.43 -0.82
CA GLY A 153 13.90 -6.65 -1.43
C GLY A 153 12.71 -7.42 -1.98
N VAL A 154 12.70 -7.70 -3.28
CA VAL A 154 11.58 -8.30 -3.99
C VAL A 154 11.99 -9.62 -4.60
N ASP A 155 11.15 -10.64 -4.46
CA ASP A 155 11.24 -11.92 -5.18
C ASP A 155 9.87 -12.32 -5.70
N GLY A 156 9.85 -13.02 -6.83
CA GLY A 156 8.58 -13.43 -7.43
C GLY A 156 8.68 -13.77 -8.91
N GLU A 157 7.55 -13.62 -9.58
CA GLU A 157 7.43 -13.89 -11.02
C GLU A 157 6.62 -12.80 -11.71
N ALA A 158 7.03 -12.44 -12.92
CA ALA A 158 6.31 -11.49 -13.76
C ALA A 158 6.21 -12.03 -15.21
N THR A 159 5.02 -11.90 -15.80
CA THR A 159 4.79 -12.29 -17.19
C THR A 159 4.71 -11.06 -18.08
N VAL A 160 5.65 -10.93 -19.00
CA VAL A 160 5.74 -9.82 -19.96
C VAL A 160 4.80 -10.08 -21.14
N THR A 161 3.77 -9.26 -21.29
CA THR A 161 2.69 -9.45 -22.28
C THR A 161 3.21 -9.54 -23.73
N PRO A 162 4.04 -8.61 -24.25
CA PRO A 162 4.51 -8.67 -25.64
C PRO A 162 5.34 -9.91 -25.97
N LEU A 163 6.03 -10.46 -24.98
CA LEU A 163 6.90 -11.63 -25.15
C LEU A 163 6.18 -12.93 -24.81
N ASN A 164 5.03 -12.85 -24.15
CA ASN A 164 4.32 -13.99 -23.54
C ASN A 164 5.28 -14.91 -22.74
N THR A 165 6.20 -14.29 -22.02
CA THR A 165 7.27 -14.98 -21.29
C THR A 165 7.20 -14.60 -19.82
N THR A 166 7.27 -15.62 -18.95
CA THR A 166 7.35 -15.45 -17.50
C THR A 166 8.81 -15.46 -17.07
N TYR A 167 9.19 -14.42 -16.33
CA TYR A 167 10.52 -14.30 -15.72
C TYR A 167 10.38 -14.42 -14.20
N LYS A 168 11.27 -15.18 -13.62
CA LYS A 168 11.48 -15.22 -12.18
C LYS A 168 12.35 -14.02 -11.78
N LEU A 169 11.87 -13.24 -10.82
CA LEU A 169 12.63 -12.18 -10.16
C LEU A 169 13.41 -12.83 -9.02
N VAL A 170 14.72 -12.81 -9.11
CA VAL A 170 15.59 -13.37 -8.05
C VAL A 170 15.87 -12.25 -7.06
N ARG A 171 15.54 -12.47 -5.79
CA ARG A 171 15.57 -11.48 -4.70
C ARG A 171 16.58 -10.37 -4.92
N ASP A 172 16.09 -9.19 -5.21
CA ASP A 172 16.85 -7.99 -5.48
C ASP A 172 16.14 -6.75 -4.94
N THR A 173 16.84 -5.62 -4.90
CA THR A 173 16.34 -4.40 -4.28
C THR A 173 15.69 -3.47 -5.31
N VAL A 174 14.43 -3.15 -5.07
CA VAL A 174 13.68 -2.09 -5.75
C VAL A 174 13.76 -0.83 -4.89
N VAL A 175 14.13 0.30 -5.50
CA VAL A 175 14.22 1.60 -4.84
C VAL A 175 13.08 2.48 -5.35
N MET A 176 12.25 2.96 -4.44
CA MET A 176 11.17 3.89 -4.74
C MET A 176 11.57 5.29 -4.26
N ILE A 177 11.64 6.23 -5.18
CA ILE A 177 11.84 7.66 -4.92
C ILE A 177 10.60 8.42 -5.39
N PRO A 178 10.43 9.70 -5.06
CA PRO A 178 9.30 10.47 -5.59
C PRO A 178 9.25 10.36 -7.11
N ASP A 179 8.08 9.98 -7.64
CA ASP A 179 7.77 9.87 -9.06
C ASP A 179 8.57 8.83 -9.87
N GLU A 180 9.34 7.93 -9.20
CA GLU A 180 10.08 6.87 -9.87
C GLU A 180 10.27 5.61 -9.01
N ILE A 181 10.16 4.45 -9.66
CA ILE A 181 10.58 3.16 -9.11
C ILE A 181 11.80 2.68 -9.91
N GLU A 182 12.96 2.68 -9.27
CA GLU A 182 14.24 2.31 -9.89
C GLU A 182 14.51 0.82 -9.77
N LEU A 183 14.92 0.21 -10.89
CA LEU A 183 15.41 -1.16 -11.00
C LEU A 183 16.87 -1.11 -11.44
N LYS A 184 17.78 -1.65 -10.63
CA LYS A 184 19.23 -1.68 -10.94
C LYS A 184 19.72 -3.10 -11.05
N ASP A 185 20.00 -3.52 -12.29
CA ASP A 185 20.61 -4.82 -12.61
C ASP A 185 19.90 -5.99 -11.91
N MET A 186 18.56 -5.89 -11.79
CA MET A 186 17.73 -6.92 -11.16
C MET A 186 17.87 -8.21 -11.92
N ARG A 187 18.30 -9.27 -11.25
CA ARG A 187 18.48 -10.58 -11.84
C ARG A 187 17.13 -11.21 -12.18
N ILE A 188 16.97 -11.60 -13.43
CA ILE A 188 15.80 -12.32 -13.93
C ILE A 188 16.21 -13.64 -14.56
N VAL A 189 15.33 -14.63 -14.48
CA VAL A 189 15.53 -15.97 -15.05
C VAL A 189 14.28 -16.37 -15.83
N ASP A 190 14.45 -16.79 -17.09
CA ASP A 190 13.34 -17.28 -17.91
C ASP A 190 12.96 -18.74 -17.58
N ALA A 191 11.89 -19.24 -18.21
CA ALA A 191 11.42 -20.60 -18.01
C ALA A 191 12.41 -21.70 -18.47
N LEU A 192 13.40 -21.36 -19.29
CA LEU A 192 14.45 -22.25 -19.78
C LEU A 192 15.70 -22.22 -18.89
N GLY A 193 15.72 -21.32 -17.88
CA GLY A 193 16.85 -21.14 -16.97
C GLY A 193 17.91 -20.18 -17.51
N ASN A 194 17.64 -19.43 -18.59
CA ASN A 194 18.55 -18.39 -19.04
C ASN A 194 18.45 -17.19 -18.08
N GLU A 195 19.60 -16.64 -17.74
CA GLU A 195 19.73 -15.50 -16.84
C GLU A 195 19.89 -14.20 -17.64
N GLY A 196 19.29 -13.14 -17.13
CA GLY A 196 19.42 -11.77 -17.62
C GLY A 196 19.37 -10.76 -16.48
N THR A 197 19.53 -9.50 -16.83
CA THR A 197 19.39 -8.39 -15.90
C THR A 197 18.34 -7.42 -16.42
N LEU A 198 17.53 -6.89 -15.51
CA LEU A 198 16.55 -5.86 -15.79
C LEU A 198 16.95 -4.58 -15.09
N SER A 199 17.14 -3.51 -15.85
CA SER A 199 17.49 -2.17 -15.35
C SER A 199 16.56 -1.13 -15.93
N GLY A 200 16.44 0.01 -15.26
CA GLY A 200 15.66 1.17 -15.71
C GLY A 200 14.72 1.70 -14.65
N GLY A 201 13.69 2.40 -15.07
CA GLY A 201 12.73 3.05 -14.19
C GLY A 201 11.29 2.88 -14.63
N ILE A 202 10.40 2.88 -13.66
CA ILE A 202 8.97 3.11 -13.84
C ILE A 202 8.72 4.52 -13.32
N HIS A 203 8.46 5.46 -14.24
CA HIS A 203 8.18 6.84 -13.91
C HIS A 203 6.69 7.05 -13.71
N HIS A 204 6.32 7.89 -12.75
CA HIS A 204 4.93 8.21 -12.45
C HIS A 204 4.80 9.62 -11.88
N GLU A 205 3.60 10.17 -11.89
CA GLU A 205 3.23 11.39 -11.18
C GLU A 205 2.27 11.01 -10.05
N HIS A 206 2.77 10.98 -8.81
CA HIS A 206 1.97 10.57 -7.64
C HIS A 206 1.20 9.27 -7.84
N LEU A 207 1.89 8.24 -8.36
CA LEU A 207 1.34 6.91 -8.70
C LEU A 207 0.33 6.89 -9.87
N THR A 208 0.30 7.95 -10.66
CA THR A 208 -0.50 8.05 -11.90
C THR A 208 0.40 8.33 -13.11
N ASN A 209 -0.14 8.34 -14.32
CA ASN A 209 0.57 8.68 -15.57
C ASN A 209 1.88 7.90 -15.77
N LEU A 210 1.80 6.57 -15.64
CA LEU A 210 2.97 5.71 -15.69
C LEU A 210 3.63 5.68 -17.07
N SER A 211 4.95 5.76 -17.08
CA SER A 211 5.80 5.51 -18.25
C SER A 211 7.00 4.64 -17.85
N PHE A 212 7.60 3.97 -18.84
CA PHE A 212 8.61 2.94 -18.60
C PHE A 212 9.84 3.19 -19.44
N ASP A 213 11.01 3.03 -18.84
CA ASP A 213 12.31 3.00 -19.52
C ASP A 213 13.09 1.79 -18.98
N LEU A 214 12.81 0.62 -19.56
CA LEU A 214 13.31 -0.66 -19.09
C LEU A 214 14.23 -1.29 -20.15
N HIS A 215 15.38 -1.79 -19.68
CA HIS A 215 16.39 -2.49 -20.48
C HIS A 215 16.61 -3.89 -19.92
N VAL A 216 16.68 -4.87 -20.82
CA VAL A 216 16.95 -6.27 -20.52
C VAL A 216 18.24 -6.71 -21.22
#